data_52824fbb4879fa28c739bce61ee6a825
#
_entry.id   52824fbb4879fa28c739bce61ee6a825
#
_cell.length_a   1.000
_cell.length_b   1.000
_cell.length_c   1.000
_cell.angle_alpha   90.00
_cell.angle_beta   90.00
_cell.angle_gamma   90.00
#
_symmetry.space_group_name_H-M   'P 1'
#
loop_
_entity.id
_entity.type
_entity.pdbx_description
1 polymer ?
#
loop_
_entity_poly.entity_id
_entity_poly.type
_entity_poly.pdbx_seq_one_letter_code
_entity_poly.pdbx_strand_id
1 'polypeptide(L)'
;MQYLKNKTKKRKIRHPKSILHDKDGTCYLCMALDNDYRLHAHLEEHHVIPGPAGRRISEEYGLKVYLCLPHHRGSAAAVHQNHDTMLLIQRDAQQAFERTRTREDWMRTVGRNYL
;
A
#
# COMPACT_ATOMS: atom_id res chain seq x y z
N MET A 1 -37.73 3.99 24.54
CA MET A 1 -36.97 3.90 24.27
C MET A 1 -36.28 3.93 23.98
N GLN A 2 -36.03 3.97 23.76
CA GLN A 2 -35.02 4.02 23.41
C GLN A 2 -34.44 3.64 22.76
N TYR A 3 -34.21 3.66 22.18
CA TYR A 3 -33.52 3.33 21.45
C TYR A 3 -32.84 3.15 21.00
N LEU A 4 -32.82 3.23 20.83
CA LEU A 4 -32.04 3.11 20.39
C LEU A 4 -31.26 3.22 20.13
N LYS A 5 -31.19 3.65 20.35
CA LYS A 5 -30.20 3.81 20.13
C LYS A 5 -29.22 3.29 20.11
N ASN A 6 -29.07 2.94 20.00
CA ASN A 6 -28.27 2.30 19.89
C ASN A 6 -27.84 1.93 19.23
N LYS A 7 -27.80 2.13 18.93
CA LYS A 7 -27.43 1.91 18.33
C LYS A 7 -26.78 1.94 17.74
N THR A 8 -27.09 2.01 17.85
CA THR A 8 -26.41 1.75 16.65
C THR A 8 -25.00 2.26 16.51
N LYS A 9 -24.13 1.76 17.22
CA LYS A 9 -22.73 2.02 17.05
C LYS A 9 -22.29 1.38 15.75
N LYS A 10 -21.82 2.19 14.81
CA LYS A 10 -21.10 1.68 13.66
C LYS A 10 -19.80 1.10 14.16
N ARG A 11 -19.49 -0.12 13.76
CA ARG A 11 -18.19 -0.69 13.99
C ARG A 11 -17.17 0.13 13.26
N LYS A 12 -16.09 0.50 13.94
CA LYS A 12 -14.92 1.03 13.27
C LYS A 12 -14.32 -0.06 12.40
N ILE A 13 -14.18 0.24 11.13
CA ILE A 13 -13.44 -0.63 10.24
C ILE A 13 -11.97 -0.42 10.54
N ARG A 14 -11.29 -1.49 10.93
CA ARG A 14 -9.86 -1.45 11.15
C ARG A 14 -9.16 -1.94 9.89
N HIS A 15 -8.28 -1.11 9.38
CA HIS A 15 -7.45 -1.47 8.25
C HIS A 15 -6.13 -2.01 8.77
N PRO A 16 -5.64 -3.12 8.22
CA PRO A 16 -4.34 -3.65 8.64
C PRO A 16 -3.23 -2.68 8.28
N LYS A 17 -2.12 -2.82 9.00
CA LYS A 17 -0.90 -2.10 8.67
C LYS A 17 -0.36 -2.60 7.34
N SER A 18 0.51 -1.82 6.72
CA SER A 18 1.22 -2.27 5.53
C SER A 18 2.01 -3.55 5.83
N ILE A 19 1.96 -4.49 4.89
CA ILE A 19 2.74 -5.72 4.99
C ILE A 19 4.14 -5.56 4.41
N LEU A 20 4.45 -4.42 3.80
CA LEU A 20 5.78 -4.18 3.22
C LEU A 20 6.54 -3.03 3.88
N HIS A 21 5.89 -2.12 4.56
CA HIS A 21 6.54 -0.87 4.95
C HIS A 21 5.97 -0.36 6.28
N ASP A 22 6.84 -0.19 7.26
CA ASP A 22 6.45 0.40 8.54
C ASP A 22 6.21 1.89 8.36
N LYS A 23 5.22 2.41 9.06
CA LYS A 23 4.94 3.85 9.05
C LYS A 23 5.87 4.54 10.04
N ASP A 24 7.14 4.60 9.69
CA ASP A 24 8.21 5.07 10.58
C ASP A 24 8.85 6.38 10.13
N GLY A 25 8.30 7.02 9.10
CA GLY A 25 8.84 8.27 8.58
C GLY A 25 9.77 8.09 7.38
N THR A 26 10.11 6.87 7.01
CA THR A 26 10.93 6.64 5.82
C THR A 26 10.07 6.61 4.56
N CYS A 27 10.66 6.93 3.42
CA CYS A 27 10.03 6.77 2.11
C CYS A 27 10.45 5.43 1.52
N TYR A 28 9.49 4.62 1.12
CA TYR A 28 9.78 3.28 0.60
C TYR A 28 10.73 3.32 -0.60
N LEU A 29 10.50 4.24 -1.53
CA LEU A 29 11.34 4.33 -2.73
C LEU A 29 12.68 4.99 -2.50
N CYS A 30 12.79 5.91 -1.54
CA CYS A 30 14.10 6.41 -1.14
C CYS A 30 14.98 5.26 -0.65
N MET A 31 14.39 4.36 0.14
CA MET A 31 15.12 3.20 0.62
C MET A 31 15.42 2.21 -0.51
N ALA A 32 14.44 1.91 -1.34
CA ALA A 32 14.58 0.87 -2.36
C ALA A 32 15.50 1.29 -3.52
N LEU A 33 15.43 2.55 -3.94
CA LEU A 33 16.18 3.03 -5.09
C LEU A 33 17.51 3.64 -4.71
N ASP A 34 17.59 4.34 -3.58
CA ASP A 34 18.75 5.15 -3.22
C ASP A 34 19.42 4.72 -1.93
N ASN A 35 18.92 3.67 -1.29
CA ASN A 35 19.42 3.23 0.01
C ASN A 35 19.41 4.37 1.03
N ASP A 36 18.38 5.22 0.95
CA ASP A 36 18.24 6.44 1.73
C ASP A 36 17.17 6.24 2.79
N TYR A 37 17.58 6.19 4.05
CA TYR A 37 16.69 5.92 5.21
C TYR A 37 16.34 7.19 5.97
N ARG A 38 16.56 8.35 5.35
CA ARG A 38 16.25 9.64 5.94
C ARG A 38 14.77 9.73 6.28
N LEU A 39 14.46 10.38 7.41
CA LEU A 39 13.08 10.61 7.82
C LEU A 39 12.51 11.84 7.10
N HIS A 40 11.25 11.75 6.73
CA HIS A 40 10.54 12.82 6.05
C HIS A 40 9.45 13.38 6.95
N ALA A 41 9.32 14.72 6.96
CA ALA A 41 8.27 15.38 7.72
C ALA A 41 6.88 15.12 7.12
N HIS A 42 6.82 14.84 5.81
CA HIS A 42 5.58 14.61 5.11
C HIS A 42 5.72 13.43 4.16
N LEU A 43 4.84 12.46 4.30
CA LEU A 43 4.75 11.30 3.43
C LEU A 43 3.31 11.12 2.99
N GLU A 44 3.14 10.59 1.78
CA GLU A 44 1.82 10.27 1.25
C GLU A 44 1.64 8.75 1.19
N GLU A 45 0.47 8.30 1.59
CA GLU A 45 0.14 6.87 1.52
C GLU A 45 -0.18 6.52 0.06
N HIS A 46 0.46 5.48 -0.44
CA HIS A 46 0.24 5.00 -1.79
C HIS A 46 -0.33 3.59 -1.76
N HIS A 47 -1.47 3.41 -2.39
CA HIS A 47 -2.09 2.11 -2.55
C HIS A 47 -1.46 1.39 -3.73
N VAL A 48 -0.96 0.18 -3.50
CA VAL A 48 -0.16 -0.54 -4.50
C VAL A 48 -0.99 -0.99 -5.69
N ILE A 49 -2.22 -1.43 -5.45
CA ILE A 49 -3.10 -1.91 -6.52
C ILE A 49 -3.95 -0.73 -7.00
N PRO A 50 -3.87 -0.37 -8.28
CA PRO A 50 -4.56 0.83 -8.78
C PRO A 50 -6.06 0.63 -8.97
N GLY A 51 -6.74 1.75 -9.13
CA GLY A 51 -8.17 1.79 -9.39
C GLY A 51 -9.03 1.73 -8.14
N PRO A 52 -10.34 1.96 -8.25
CA PRO A 52 -11.23 1.97 -7.08
C PRO A 52 -11.27 0.63 -6.35
N ALA A 53 -11.39 -0.48 -7.08
CA ALA A 53 -11.35 -1.81 -6.50
C ALA A 53 -9.99 -2.10 -5.90
N GLY A 54 -8.92 -1.65 -6.58
CA GLY A 54 -7.55 -1.84 -6.12
C GLY A 54 -7.27 -1.10 -4.82
N ARG A 55 -7.83 0.10 -4.65
CA ARG A 55 -7.70 0.84 -3.41
C ARG A 55 -8.30 0.05 -2.25
N ARG A 56 -9.48 -0.51 -2.43
CA ARG A 56 -10.15 -1.29 -1.40
C ARG A 56 -9.35 -2.54 -1.05
N ILE A 57 -8.85 -3.24 -2.08
CA ILE A 57 -8.01 -4.42 -1.89
C ILE A 57 -6.73 -4.04 -1.14
N SER A 58 -6.10 -2.94 -1.55
CA SER A 58 -4.87 -2.46 -0.90
C SER A 58 -5.09 -2.18 0.58
N GLU A 59 -6.20 -1.53 0.94
CA GLU A 59 -6.51 -1.26 2.34
C GLU A 59 -6.79 -2.54 3.12
N GLU A 60 -7.54 -3.44 2.53
CA GLU A 60 -7.95 -4.67 3.20
C GLU A 60 -6.76 -5.58 3.51
N TYR A 61 -5.78 -5.64 2.62
CA TYR A 61 -4.66 -6.56 2.73
C TYR A 61 -3.33 -5.89 3.09
N GLY A 62 -3.35 -4.60 3.36
CA GLY A 62 -2.13 -3.88 3.73
C GLY A 62 -1.14 -3.72 2.59
N LEU A 63 -1.64 -3.61 1.35
CA LEU A 63 -0.80 -3.43 0.17
C LEU A 63 -0.61 -1.95 -0.09
N LYS A 64 0.20 -1.33 0.76
CA LYS A 64 0.42 0.12 0.69
C LYS A 64 1.81 0.45 1.21
N VAL A 65 2.33 1.58 0.73
CA VAL A 65 3.63 2.12 1.14
C VAL A 65 3.49 3.61 1.38
N TYR A 66 4.50 4.20 2.03
CA TYR A 66 4.54 5.63 2.30
C TYR A 66 5.65 6.23 1.47
N LEU A 67 5.33 7.29 0.73
CA LEU A 67 6.24 7.88 -0.25
C LEU A 67 6.38 9.37 -0.04
N CYS A 68 7.59 9.89 -0.22
CA CYS A 68 7.82 11.32 -0.31
C CYS A 68 7.17 11.84 -1.60
N LEU A 69 6.90 13.14 -1.64
CA LEU A 69 6.23 13.74 -2.80
C LEU A 69 6.99 13.48 -4.12
N PRO A 70 8.33 13.64 -4.19
CA PRO A 70 9.05 13.34 -5.42
C PRO A 70 8.85 11.90 -5.92
N HIS A 71 8.82 10.91 -5.01
CA HIS A 71 8.65 9.52 -5.43
C HIS A 71 7.20 9.12 -5.64
N HIS A 72 6.24 9.85 -5.08
CA HIS A 72 4.85 9.56 -5.30
C HIS A 72 4.35 10.14 -6.62
N ARG A 73 4.66 11.40 -6.92
CA ARG A 73 4.14 12.06 -8.12
C ARG A 73 4.95 13.26 -8.61
N GLY A 74 6.06 13.58 -7.96
CA GLY A 74 6.76 14.84 -8.23
C GLY A 74 8.02 14.73 -9.09
N SER A 75 8.39 13.56 -9.57
CA SER A 75 9.60 13.37 -10.36
C SER A 75 9.41 12.31 -11.42
N ALA A 76 10.41 12.17 -12.31
CA ALA A 76 10.37 11.15 -13.36
C ALA A 76 10.37 9.73 -12.79
N ALA A 77 10.94 9.53 -11.61
CA ALA A 77 10.95 8.22 -10.94
C ALA A 77 9.71 8.00 -10.07
N ALA A 78 8.77 8.95 -10.05
CA ALA A 78 7.57 8.84 -9.23
C ALA A 78 6.70 7.66 -9.68
N VAL A 79 6.10 6.98 -8.70
CA VAL A 79 5.31 5.78 -8.95
C VAL A 79 4.16 6.02 -9.93
N HIS A 80 3.57 7.21 -9.91
CA HIS A 80 2.47 7.55 -10.83
C HIS A 80 2.94 7.97 -12.22
N GLN A 81 4.24 8.11 -12.44
CA GLN A 81 4.80 8.56 -13.70
C GLN A 81 5.78 7.57 -14.32
N ASN A 82 6.13 6.51 -13.61
CA ASN A 82 7.14 5.57 -14.04
C ASN A 82 6.66 4.14 -13.83
N HIS A 83 6.46 3.44 -14.95
CA HIS A 83 5.95 2.06 -14.92
C HIS A 83 6.88 1.10 -14.18
N ASP A 84 8.18 1.25 -14.37
CA ASP A 84 9.15 0.37 -13.71
C ASP A 84 9.14 0.56 -12.20
N THR A 85 9.01 1.81 -11.76
CA THR A 85 8.91 2.11 -10.34
C THR A 85 7.64 1.53 -9.74
N MET A 86 6.51 1.66 -10.45
CA MET A 86 5.25 1.06 -10.01
C MET A 86 5.38 -0.45 -9.94
N LEU A 87 5.98 -1.07 -10.95
CA LEU A 87 6.14 -2.51 -11.00
C LEU A 87 7.02 -3.03 -9.86
N LEU A 88 8.06 -2.27 -9.49
CA LEU A 88 8.92 -2.62 -8.37
C LEU A 88 8.09 -2.79 -7.09
N ILE A 89 7.23 -1.82 -6.80
CA ILE A 89 6.40 -1.86 -5.59
C ILE A 89 5.37 -2.99 -5.70
N GLN A 90 4.79 -3.21 -6.86
CA GLN A 90 3.80 -4.27 -7.06
C GLN A 90 4.42 -5.65 -6.87
N ARG A 91 5.66 -5.84 -7.34
CA ARG A 91 6.40 -7.09 -7.11
C ARG A 91 6.69 -7.31 -5.63
N ASP A 92 7.17 -6.26 -4.97
CA ASP A 92 7.47 -6.34 -3.54
C ASP A 92 6.20 -6.66 -2.74
N ALA A 93 5.08 -6.07 -3.13
CA ALA A 93 3.80 -6.33 -2.48
C ALA A 93 3.37 -7.79 -2.64
N GLN A 94 3.49 -8.32 -3.86
CA GLN A 94 3.14 -9.71 -4.11
C GLN A 94 4.06 -10.66 -3.33
N GLN A 95 5.36 -10.39 -3.32
CA GLN A 95 6.30 -11.19 -2.55
C GLN A 95 5.97 -11.20 -1.07
N ALA A 96 5.64 -10.03 -0.52
CA ALA A 96 5.27 -9.92 0.89
C ALA A 96 3.97 -10.68 1.19
N PHE A 97 2.98 -10.58 0.31
CA PHE A 97 1.72 -11.29 0.44
C PHE A 97 1.94 -12.81 0.42
N GLU A 98 2.81 -13.27 -0.46
CA GLU A 98 3.06 -14.71 -0.64
C GLU A 98 3.94 -15.32 0.45
N ARG A 99 4.45 -14.52 1.39
CA ARG A 99 5.14 -15.06 2.57
C ARG A 99 4.18 -15.76 3.53
N THR A 100 2.94 -15.30 3.58
CA THR A 100 1.95 -15.83 4.51
C THR A 100 0.70 -16.39 3.82
N ARG A 101 0.58 -16.20 2.52
CA ARG A 101 -0.55 -16.67 1.71
C ARG A 101 -0.02 -17.27 0.42
N THR A 102 -0.90 -17.89 -0.37
CA THR A 102 -0.49 -18.55 -1.59
C THR A 102 -0.58 -17.65 -2.81
N ARG A 103 0.07 -18.06 -3.91
CA ARG A 103 -0.09 -17.40 -5.20
C ARG A 103 -1.54 -17.46 -5.67
N GLU A 104 -2.23 -18.56 -5.40
CA GLU A 104 -3.63 -18.69 -5.73
C GLU A 104 -4.47 -17.64 -5.03
N ASP A 105 -4.19 -17.38 -3.75
CA ASP A 105 -4.86 -16.32 -3.01
C ASP A 105 -4.61 -14.96 -3.64
N TRP A 106 -3.36 -14.70 -4.04
CA TRP A 106 -3.00 -13.45 -4.70
C TRP A 106 -3.78 -13.27 -6.01
N MET A 107 -3.81 -14.31 -6.84
CA MET A 107 -4.50 -14.24 -8.11
C MET A 107 -6.00 -14.08 -7.95
N ARG A 108 -6.59 -14.71 -6.92
CA ARG A 108 -8.01 -14.57 -6.61
C ARG A 108 -8.33 -13.15 -6.11
N THR A 109 -7.41 -12.55 -5.36
CA THR A 109 -7.60 -11.25 -4.72
C THR A 109 -7.29 -10.10 -5.67
N VAL A 110 -6.16 -10.16 -6.36
CA VAL A 110 -5.63 -9.09 -7.19
C VAL A 110 -5.88 -9.33 -8.67
N GLY A 111 -5.77 -10.57 -9.10
CA GLY A 111 -6.06 -10.96 -10.49
C GLY A 111 -4.92 -10.77 -11.45
N ARG A 112 -3.74 -10.39 -10.99
CA ARG A 112 -2.58 -10.17 -11.87
C ARG A 112 -1.30 -10.62 -11.18
N ASN A 113 -0.50 -11.38 -11.91
CA ASN A 113 0.80 -11.85 -11.44
C ASN A 113 1.90 -10.86 -11.85
N TYR A 114 2.63 -10.34 -10.87
CA TYR A 114 3.73 -9.40 -11.11
C TYR A 114 5.10 -10.06 -10.97
N LEU A 115 5.16 -11.31 -10.59
CA LEU A 115 6.42 -12.04 -10.38
C LEU A 115 6.89 -12.85 -11.58
#